data_5efcd9cef1246e756de66b8f3bf53b8d
#
_entry.id   5efcd9cef1246e756de66b8f3bf53b8d
#
_cell.length_a   1.000
_cell.length_b   1.000
_cell.length_c   1.000
_cell.angle_alpha   90.00
_cell.angle_beta   90.00
_cell.angle_gamma   90.00
#
_symmetry.space_group_name_H-M   'P 1'
#
loop_
_entity.id
_entity.type
_entity.pdbx_description
1 polymer ?
#
loop_
_entity_poly.entity_id
_entity_poly.type
_entity_poly.pdbx_seq_one_letter_code
_entity_poly.pdbx_strand_id
1 'polypeptide(L)'
;DMSGTAIRHDNYTLAKPSGIIISEGLFTLTEKIKNAFDFKIYVDIREHIQKERFYIRAKERDLGSSADSIYNNAAQKAEIYIRPCKAHADIILSGESDRARYKHFLNKILAIVQNEYFS
;
A
#
# COMPACT_ATOMS: atom_id res chain seq x y z
N ASP A 1 3.87 -5.38 12.16
CA ASP A 1 4.12 -5.77 11.23
C ASP A 1 3.47 -6.77 10.65
N MET A 2 3.82 -7.52 10.09
CA MET A 2 3.24 -8.30 9.46
C MET A 2 3.48 -9.52 9.65
N SER A 3 2.86 -10.24 9.64
CA SER A 3 2.78 -11.50 9.91
C SER A 3 3.77 -12.33 9.33
N GLY A 4 4.56 -12.97 10.01
CA GLY A 4 5.45 -14.00 9.56
C GLY A 4 6.43 -13.58 8.52
N THR A 5 6.61 -12.32 8.37
CA THR A 5 7.53 -11.83 7.39
C THR A 5 8.80 -11.38 8.06
N ALA A 6 9.70 -10.83 7.31
CA ALA A 6 10.96 -10.36 7.82
C ALA A 6 10.75 -9.17 8.75
N ILE A 7 11.51 -9.15 9.83
CA ILE A 7 11.52 -8.04 10.75
C ILE A 7 12.75 -7.22 10.45
N ARG A 8 12.58 -5.90 10.36
CA ARG A 8 13.68 -5.06 10.08
C ARG A 8 14.28 -4.55 11.30
N HIS A 9 15.55 -4.72 11.43
CA HIS A 9 16.38 -4.18 12.49
C HIS A 9 17.60 -3.58 11.85
N ASP A 10 18.62 -3.31 12.61
CA ASP A 10 19.93 -2.96 12.05
C ASP A 10 20.44 -4.11 11.20
N ASN A 11 20.10 -5.33 11.58
CA ASN A 11 20.38 -6.52 10.78
C ASN A 11 19.09 -7.02 10.15
N TYR A 12 19.21 -7.68 9.02
CA TYR A 12 18.06 -8.28 8.36
C TYR A 12 17.84 -9.70 8.84
N THR A 13 16.60 -10.07 8.98
CA THR A 13 16.19 -11.44 9.19
C THR A 13 15.59 -11.96 7.91
N LEU A 14 16.10 -13.09 7.42
CA LEU A 14 15.55 -13.68 6.22
C LEU A 14 14.29 -14.45 6.55
N ALA A 15 13.21 -14.14 5.84
CA ALA A 15 11.98 -14.88 5.95
C ALA A 15 12.08 -16.14 5.11
N LYS A 16 11.48 -17.22 5.58
CA LYS A 16 11.32 -18.44 4.80
C LYS A 16 9.88 -18.51 4.35
N PRO A 17 9.60 -18.13 3.11
CA PRO A 17 8.22 -18.14 2.65
C PRO A 17 7.70 -19.56 2.54
N SER A 18 6.50 -19.76 3.02
CA SER A 18 5.85 -21.05 2.94
C SER A 18 4.46 -20.89 2.40
N GLY A 19 4.28 -20.05 1.45
CA GLY A 19 2.98 -19.76 0.86
C GLY A 19 2.98 -18.34 0.36
N ILE A 20 2.22 -17.47 1.00
CA ILE A 20 2.05 -16.09 0.56
C ILE A 20 2.74 -15.13 1.52
N ILE A 21 3.55 -14.23 0.98
CA ILE A 21 4.13 -13.13 1.76
C ILE A 21 3.52 -11.84 1.25
N ILE A 22 3.00 -11.03 2.14
CA ILE A 22 2.43 -9.74 1.80
C ILE A 22 3.35 -8.64 2.33
N SER A 23 3.75 -7.75 1.43
CA SER A 23 4.51 -6.56 1.79
C SER A 23 3.70 -5.33 1.45
N GLU A 24 3.71 -4.33 2.32
CA GLU A 24 3.02 -3.10 2.02
C GLU A 24 3.92 -1.91 2.32
N GLY A 25 3.67 -0.80 1.69
CA GLY A 25 4.42 0.42 1.90
C GLY A 25 4.20 1.38 0.76
N LEU A 26 4.58 2.62 0.98
CA LEU A 26 4.40 3.68 -0.01
C LEU A 26 5.23 3.46 -1.26
N PHE A 27 6.38 2.82 -1.13
CA PHE A 27 7.33 2.71 -2.24
C PHE A 27 7.50 1.27 -2.74
N THR A 28 6.59 0.36 -2.40
CA THR A 28 6.74 -1.04 -2.78
C THR A 28 6.65 -1.29 -4.28
N LEU A 29 5.98 -0.41 -5.02
CA LEU A 29 5.84 -0.57 -6.47
C LEU A 29 6.74 0.37 -7.27
N THR A 30 7.74 0.97 -6.64
CA THR A 30 8.67 1.83 -7.35
C THR A 30 9.57 1.01 -8.28
N GLU A 31 10.21 1.70 -9.23
CA GLU A 31 11.03 1.04 -10.24
C GLU A 31 12.09 0.11 -9.65
N LYS A 32 12.64 0.47 -8.51
CA LYS A 32 13.72 -0.31 -7.91
C LYS A 32 13.29 -1.65 -7.36
N ILE A 33 12.06 -1.74 -6.86
CA ILE A 33 11.65 -2.94 -6.13
C ILE A 33 10.39 -3.59 -6.66
N LYS A 34 9.71 -3.00 -7.64
CA LYS A 34 8.46 -3.58 -8.16
C LYS A 34 8.62 -5.00 -8.67
N ASN A 35 9.78 -5.33 -9.22
CA ASN A 35 10.02 -6.64 -9.79
C ASN A 35 10.27 -7.73 -8.74
N ALA A 36 10.36 -7.35 -7.47
CA ALA A 36 10.48 -8.32 -6.38
C ALA A 36 9.14 -8.99 -6.04
N PHE A 37 8.03 -8.50 -6.61
CA PHE A 37 6.72 -9.00 -6.29
C PHE A 37 6.10 -9.75 -7.46
N ASP A 38 5.46 -10.87 -7.16
CA ASP A 38 4.75 -11.66 -8.18
C ASP A 38 3.41 -11.04 -8.53
N PHE A 39 2.76 -10.40 -7.57
CA PHE A 39 1.45 -9.81 -7.78
C PHE A 39 1.39 -8.45 -7.08
N LYS A 40 0.96 -7.43 -7.81
CA LYS A 40 1.04 -6.05 -7.35
C LYS A 40 -0.33 -5.40 -7.28
N ILE A 41 -0.62 -4.80 -6.15
CA ILE A 41 -1.90 -4.12 -5.92
C ILE A 41 -1.63 -2.67 -5.59
N TYR A 42 -2.33 -1.77 -6.26
CA TYR A 42 -2.29 -0.35 -5.97
C TYR A 42 -3.64 0.05 -5.37
N VAL A 43 -3.59 0.75 -4.24
CA VAL A 43 -4.82 1.27 -3.61
C VAL A 43 -4.97 2.72 -4.01
N ASP A 44 -6.02 3.00 -4.74
CA ASP A 44 -6.29 4.33 -5.28
C ASP A 44 -7.39 5.02 -4.48
N ILE A 45 -7.27 6.33 -4.31
CA ILE A 45 -8.25 7.09 -3.56
C ILE A 45 -8.33 8.48 -4.16
N ARG A 46 -9.52 9.04 -4.21
CA ARG A 46 -9.69 10.40 -4.72
C ARG A 46 -8.95 11.39 -3.82
N GLU A 47 -8.36 12.38 -4.45
CA GLU A 47 -7.47 13.32 -3.75
C GLU A 47 -8.16 14.04 -2.61
N HIS A 48 -9.38 14.49 -2.81
CA HIS A 48 -10.10 15.23 -1.76
C HIS A 48 -10.43 14.34 -0.55
N ILE A 49 -10.68 13.06 -0.76
CA ILE A 49 -10.91 12.12 0.33
C ILE A 49 -9.61 11.86 1.08
N GLN A 50 -8.52 11.72 0.35
CA GLN A 50 -7.20 11.53 0.94
C GLN A 50 -6.83 12.73 1.81
N LYS A 51 -7.08 13.92 1.32
CA LYS A 51 -6.80 15.15 2.05
C LYS A 51 -7.63 15.23 3.33
N GLU A 52 -8.91 14.92 3.21
CA GLU A 52 -9.80 14.92 4.35
C GLU A 52 -9.33 13.96 5.45
N ARG A 53 -8.98 12.74 5.04
CA ARG A 53 -8.48 11.73 5.98
C ARG A 53 -7.17 12.16 6.62
N PHE A 54 -6.31 12.81 5.86
CA PHE A 54 -5.06 13.31 6.41
C PHE A 54 -5.32 14.32 7.54
N TYR A 55 -6.22 15.28 7.32
CA TYR A 55 -6.49 16.30 8.30
C TYR A 55 -7.19 15.77 9.54
N ILE A 56 -8.03 14.76 9.39
CA ILE A 56 -8.62 14.08 10.54
C ILE A 56 -7.51 13.48 11.41
N ARG A 57 -6.58 12.76 10.81
CA ARG A 57 -5.46 12.15 11.54
C ARG A 57 -4.52 13.20 12.13
N ALA A 58 -4.32 14.30 11.40
CA ALA A 58 -3.46 15.38 11.86
C ALA A 58 -4.01 16.01 13.15
N LYS A 59 -5.33 16.14 13.21
CA LYS A 59 -5.99 16.66 14.39
C LYS A 59 -5.83 15.71 15.58
N GLU A 60 -5.99 14.42 15.32
CA GLU A 60 -5.80 13.40 16.36
C GLU A 60 -4.37 13.37 16.88
N ARG A 61 -3.40 13.65 16.02
CA ARG A 61 -1.98 13.64 16.37
C ARG A 61 -1.47 15.02 16.82
N ASP A 62 -2.37 15.99 16.89
CA ASP A 62 -2.06 17.33 17.36
C ASP A 62 -0.91 17.98 16.58
N LEU A 63 -0.97 17.91 15.25
CA LEU A 63 0.06 18.50 14.42
C LEU A 63 -0.04 20.02 14.32
N GLY A 64 -1.21 20.57 14.64
CA GLY A 64 -1.40 22.01 14.67
C GLY A 64 -1.13 22.68 13.34
N SER A 65 -0.43 23.80 13.39
CA SER A 65 -0.17 24.61 12.20
C SER A 65 0.82 23.96 11.23
N SER A 66 1.52 22.93 11.64
CA SER A 66 2.47 22.25 10.75
C SER A 66 1.77 21.28 9.79
N ALA A 67 0.47 21.01 9.99
CA ALA A 67 -0.25 20.04 9.16
C ALA A 67 -0.24 20.40 7.67
N ASP A 68 -0.44 21.67 7.35
CA ASP A 68 -0.48 22.09 5.94
C ASP A 68 0.85 21.86 5.24
N SER A 69 1.94 22.19 5.89
CA SER A 69 3.27 22.01 5.33
C SER A 69 3.57 20.53 5.12
N ILE A 70 3.22 19.70 6.10
CA ILE A 70 3.43 18.26 6.00
C ILE A 70 2.58 17.68 4.86
N TYR A 71 1.31 18.08 4.76
CA TYR A 71 0.45 17.58 3.70
C TYR A 71 0.98 17.98 2.33
N ASN A 72 1.36 19.24 2.14
CA ASN A 72 1.82 19.71 0.86
C ASN A 72 3.10 19.01 0.40
N ASN A 73 4.03 18.78 1.32
CA ASN A 73 5.24 18.03 1.00
C ASN A 73 4.93 16.60 0.61
N ALA A 74 4.07 15.95 1.36
CA ALA A 74 3.69 14.57 1.07
C ALA A 74 2.95 14.45 -0.26
N ALA A 75 2.07 15.40 -0.55
CA ALA A 75 1.31 15.40 -1.80
C ALA A 75 2.21 15.57 -3.01
N GLN A 76 3.20 16.46 -2.92
CA GLN A 76 4.15 16.65 -4.01
C GLN A 76 4.97 15.39 -4.28
N LYS A 77 5.45 14.76 -3.23
CA LYS A 77 6.23 13.53 -3.37
C LYS A 77 5.37 12.38 -3.89
N ALA A 78 4.12 12.31 -3.46
CA ALA A 78 3.22 11.29 -3.95
C ALA A 78 2.96 11.43 -5.44
N GLU A 79 2.84 12.66 -5.94
CA GLU A 79 2.62 12.90 -7.35
C GLU A 79 3.80 12.42 -8.20
N ILE A 80 5.01 12.61 -7.68
CA ILE A 80 6.24 12.29 -8.42
C ILE A 80 6.58 10.80 -8.29
N TYR A 81 6.47 10.23 -7.09
CA TYR A 81 7.02 8.91 -6.81
C TYR A 81 5.97 7.80 -6.62
N ILE A 82 4.76 8.14 -6.22
CA ILE A 82 3.75 7.13 -5.86
C ILE A 82 2.69 6.97 -6.92
N ARG A 83 2.08 8.04 -7.39
CA ARG A 83 1.02 7.93 -8.41
C ARG A 83 1.46 7.22 -9.68
N PRO A 84 2.68 7.46 -10.19
CA PRO A 84 3.12 6.73 -11.39
C PRO A 84 3.19 5.22 -11.18
N CYS A 85 3.29 4.76 -9.95
CA CYS A 85 3.35 3.32 -9.65
C CYS A 85 2.04 2.59 -9.97
N LYS A 86 0.96 3.34 -10.12
CA LYS A 86 -0.33 2.78 -10.52
C LYS A 86 -0.22 2.00 -11.82
N ALA A 87 0.64 2.43 -12.72
CA ALA A 87 0.84 1.76 -14.01
C ALA A 87 1.50 0.38 -13.85
N HIS A 88 2.12 0.11 -12.71
CA HIS A 88 2.79 -1.16 -12.47
C HIS A 88 1.90 -2.19 -11.75
N ALA A 89 0.70 -1.80 -11.37
CA ALA A 89 -0.17 -2.67 -10.58
C ALA A 89 -0.89 -3.68 -11.47
N ASP A 90 -1.05 -4.88 -10.95
CA ASP A 90 -1.88 -5.90 -11.59
C ASP A 90 -3.35 -5.64 -11.32
N ILE A 91 -3.66 -5.09 -10.13
CA ILE A 91 -5.01 -4.74 -9.75
C ILE A 91 -4.99 -3.40 -9.03
N ILE A 92 -6.02 -2.59 -9.28
CA ILE A 92 -6.21 -1.33 -8.59
C ILE A 92 -7.46 -1.45 -7.73
N LEU A 93 -7.30 -1.23 -6.42
CA LEU A 93 -8.42 -1.24 -5.49
C LEU A 93 -8.77 0.17 -5.07
N SER A 94 -10.04 0.39 -4.77
CA SER A 94 -10.47 1.67 -4.23
C SER A 94 -10.20 1.74 -2.73
N GLY A 95 -9.49 2.76 -2.29
CA GLY A 95 -9.26 3.01 -0.88
C GLY A 95 -10.48 3.56 -0.16
N GLU A 96 -11.59 3.72 -0.87
CA GLU A 96 -12.84 4.24 -0.31
C GLU A 96 -13.88 3.15 -0.08
N SER A 97 -13.54 1.89 -0.32
CA SER A 97 -14.46 0.77 -0.13
C SER A 97 -14.65 0.46 1.35
N ASP A 98 -15.81 -0.08 1.69
CA ASP A 98 -16.04 -0.54 3.05
C ASP A 98 -15.40 -1.91 3.27
N ARG A 99 -15.44 -2.38 4.52
CA ARG A 99 -14.79 -3.63 4.88
C ARG A 99 -15.36 -4.84 4.14
N ALA A 100 -16.68 -4.90 3.98
CA ALA A 100 -17.32 -6.03 3.31
C ALA A 100 -16.89 -6.10 1.85
N ARG A 101 -16.76 -4.95 1.21
CA ARG A 101 -16.33 -4.88 -0.19
C ARG A 101 -14.87 -5.29 -0.34
N TYR A 102 -14.03 -4.86 0.58
CA TYR A 102 -12.63 -5.29 0.60
C TYR A 102 -12.53 -6.80 0.75
N LYS A 103 -13.31 -7.38 1.65
CA LYS A 103 -13.29 -8.83 1.85
C LYS A 103 -13.66 -9.57 0.58
N HIS A 104 -14.67 -9.07 -0.12
CA HIS A 104 -15.10 -9.65 -1.39
C HIS A 104 -13.98 -9.62 -2.42
N PHE A 105 -13.32 -8.46 -2.58
CA PHE A 105 -12.21 -8.32 -3.51
C PHE A 105 -11.03 -9.19 -3.12
N LEU A 106 -10.71 -9.26 -1.83
CA LEU A 106 -9.60 -10.08 -1.36
C LEU A 106 -9.83 -11.56 -1.68
N ASN A 107 -11.05 -12.04 -1.53
CA ASN A 107 -11.36 -13.42 -1.87
C ASN A 107 -11.16 -13.69 -3.36
N LYS A 108 -11.52 -12.74 -4.22
CA LYS A 108 -11.27 -12.86 -5.65
C LYS A 108 -9.78 -12.85 -5.97
N ILE A 109 -9.04 -11.97 -5.33
CA ILE A 109 -7.59 -11.89 -5.53
C ILE A 109 -6.92 -13.17 -5.10
N LEU A 110 -7.32 -13.72 -3.96
CA LEU A 110 -6.77 -14.98 -3.49
C LEU A 110 -7.04 -16.14 -4.47
N ALA A 111 -8.22 -16.16 -5.07
CA ALA A 111 -8.54 -17.17 -6.07
C ALA A 111 -7.64 -17.02 -7.30
N ILE A 112 -7.39 -15.81 -7.76
CA ILE A 112 -6.50 -15.55 -8.90
C ILE A 112 -5.08 -16.00 -8.56
N VAL A 113 -4.58 -15.62 -7.40
CA VAL A 113 -3.23 -15.98 -6.97
C VAL A 113 -3.09 -17.48 -6.87
N GLN A 114 -4.10 -18.15 -6.32
CA GLN A 114 -4.06 -19.60 -6.18
C GLN A 114 -4.01 -20.29 -7.53
N ASN A 115 -4.79 -19.82 -8.49
CA ASN A 115 -4.79 -20.40 -9.81
C ASN A 115 -3.49 -20.14 -10.58
N GLU A 116 -2.94 -18.93 -10.44
CA GLU A 116 -1.74 -18.55 -11.17
C GLU A 116 -0.47 -19.15 -10.61
N TYR A 117 -0.36 -19.27 -9.30
CA TYR A 117 0.92 -19.58 -8.67
C TYR A 117 0.94 -20.89 -7.91
N PHE A 118 -0.19 -21.49 -7.62
CA PHE A 118 -0.25 -22.69 -6.78
C PHE A 118 -1.05 -23.85 -7.37
N SER A 119 -1.54 -23.71 -8.57
CA SER A 119 -2.29 -24.84 -9.17
C SER A 119 -1.40 -25.72 -10.05
#